data_cd4108b185127188eece979075f1d827
#
_entry.id   cd4108b185127188eece979075f1d827
#
_cell.length_a   1.000
_cell.length_b   1.000
_cell.length_c   1.000
_cell.angle_alpha   90.00
_cell.angle_beta   90.00
_cell.angle_gamma   90.00
#
_symmetry.space_group_name_H-M   'P 1'
#
loop_
_entity.id
_entity.type
_entity.pdbx_description
1 polymer ?
#
loop_
_entity_poly.entity_id
_entity_poly.type
_entity_poly.pdbx_seq_one_letter_code
_entity_poly.pdbx_strand_id
1 'polypeptide(L)'
;IKFGCIKDDKFNEKMKDYIIYKDLDGKYISLDEYLESAKDKHENQVFYVTDELQQSQYINMFKEQGLNAVILKNPIDQPFISRLEEAMKDKNVKFRRIDTDLADVFKEAASEDDKKVLEEDQTKLTDIFKKALGVEVLDVKVEKLKNADTSAMITLSEDMRRMQDMMKMYGMSQGQMGTEGQTLVLNANNALVQYVLNNPEGEHVNMFCQQIYDLALLSHCPLSAEAMTKFVARSNEILKLLAK
;
A
#
# COMPACT_ATOMS: atom_id res chain seq x y z
N ILE A 1 12.15 26.41 -2.85
CA ILE A 1 11.79 26.49 -1.43
C ILE A 1 12.24 25.21 -0.72
N LYS A 2 11.76 24.00 -1.07
CA LYS A 2 12.06 22.73 -0.39
C LYS A 2 13.57 22.49 -0.22
N PHE A 3 14.38 22.75 -1.26
CA PHE A 3 15.83 22.63 -1.16
C PHE A 3 16.45 23.57 -0.12
N GLY A 4 15.95 24.81 -0.02
CA GLY A 4 16.38 25.76 1.03
C GLY A 4 16.04 25.24 2.44
N CYS A 5 14.83 24.68 2.62
CA CYS A 5 14.42 24.08 3.89
C CYS A 5 15.28 22.88 4.31
N ILE A 6 15.78 22.10 3.33
CA ILE A 6 16.67 20.97 3.61
C ILE A 6 18.07 21.43 4.04
N LYS A 7 18.56 22.53 3.45
CA LYS A 7 19.94 23.00 3.63
C LYS A 7 20.16 23.98 4.77
N ASP A 8 19.13 24.72 5.16
CA ASP A 8 19.24 25.81 6.13
C ASP A 8 18.10 25.76 7.14
N ASP A 9 18.45 25.54 8.41
CA ASP A 9 17.50 25.42 9.51
C ASP A 9 16.70 26.71 9.73
N LYS A 10 17.37 27.86 9.64
CA LYS A 10 16.71 29.17 9.82
C LYS A 10 15.74 29.47 8.69
N PHE A 11 16.08 29.04 7.47
CA PHE A 11 15.19 29.14 6.33
C PHE A 11 13.98 28.20 6.50
N ASN A 12 14.22 26.97 6.93
CA ASN A 12 13.15 26.01 7.20
C ASN A 12 12.17 26.56 8.26
N GLU A 13 12.66 27.05 9.38
CA GLU A 13 11.83 27.63 10.45
C GLU A 13 10.94 28.78 9.97
N LYS A 14 11.39 29.56 8.99
CA LYS A 14 10.61 30.66 8.43
C LYS A 14 9.65 30.25 7.33
N MET A 15 9.90 29.14 6.65
CA MET A 15 9.18 28.78 5.42
C MET A 15 8.26 27.58 5.57
N LYS A 16 8.49 26.69 6.55
CA LYS A 16 7.74 25.43 6.69
C LYS A 16 6.22 25.63 6.73
N ASP A 17 5.77 26.66 7.43
CA ASP A 17 4.34 26.95 7.65
C ASP A 17 3.67 27.61 6.41
N TYR A 18 4.46 28.10 5.45
CA TYR A 18 3.97 28.70 4.20
C TYR A 18 3.98 27.74 3.00
N ILE A 19 4.45 26.53 3.20
CA ILE A 19 4.46 25.52 2.14
C ILE A 19 3.07 24.92 2.02
N ILE A 20 2.54 24.95 0.80
CA ILE A 20 1.24 24.36 0.47
C ILE A 20 1.42 23.05 -0.30
N TYR A 21 0.52 22.12 -0.05
CA TYR A 21 0.50 20.79 -0.62
C TYR A 21 -0.79 20.59 -1.40
N LYS A 22 -0.70 19.97 -2.57
CA LYS A 22 -1.89 19.55 -3.30
C LYS A 22 -2.45 18.30 -2.64
N ASP A 23 -3.73 18.28 -2.33
CA ASP A 23 -4.42 17.12 -1.76
C ASP A 23 -5.07 16.22 -2.84
N LEU A 24 -5.75 15.15 -2.40
CA LEU A 24 -6.42 14.19 -3.30
C LEU A 24 -7.60 14.80 -4.08
N ASP A 25 -8.17 15.90 -3.60
CA ASP A 25 -9.25 16.62 -4.28
C ASP A 25 -8.73 17.72 -5.21
N GLY A 26 -7.41 17.89 -5.28
CA GLY A 26 -6.76 18.90 -6.08
C GLY A 26 -6.71 20.29 -5.44
N LYS A 27 -7.10 20.43 -4.18
CA LYS A 27 -6.98 21.66 -3.39
C LYS A 27 -5.55 21.83 -2.88
N TYR A 28 -5.19 23.07 -2.59
CA TYR A 28 -3.91 23.40 -1.98
C TYR A 28 -4.14 23.76 -0.52
N ILE A 29 -3.52 23.03 0.39
CA ILE A 29 -3.64 23.16 1.83
C ILE A 29 -2.27 23.25 2.49
N SER A 30 -2.18 23.94 3.62
CA SER A 30 -0.99 23.93 4.47
C SER A 30 -0.89 22.62 5.28
N LEU A 31 0.27 22.37 5.88
CA LEU A 31 0.46 21.19 6.73
C LEU A 31 -0.44 21.26 7.98
N ASP A 32 -0.59 22.43 8.58
CA ASP A 32 -1.43 22.61 9.76
C ASP A 32 -2.92 22.39 9.43
N GLU A 33 -3.40 22.88 8.28
CA GLU A 33 -4.78 22.59 7.80
C GLU A 33 -5.00 21.10 7.58
N TYR A 34 -4.00 20.38 7.01
CA TYR A 34 -4.07 18.94 6.86
C TYR A 34 -4.19 18.24 8.22
N LEU A 35 -3.28 18.55 9.15
CA LEU A 35 -3.23 17.93 10.48
C LEU A 35 -4.50 18.18 11.29
N GLU A 36 -5.08 19.40 11.22
CA GLU A 36 -6.33 19.71 11.90
C GLU A 36 -7.50 18.93 11.30
N SER A 37 -7.58 18.80 9.97
CA SER A 37 -8.62 18.00 9.30
C SER A 37 -8.51 16.49 9.57
N ALA A 38 -7.32 16.03 9.91
CA ALA A 38 -7.00 14.61 10.13
C ALA A 38 -7.08 14.18 11.60
N LYS A 39 -7.19 15.11 12.52
CA LYS A 39 -7.03 14.94 13.97
C LYS A 39 -7.85 13.81 14.58
N ASP A 40 -9.12 13.70 14.18
CA ASP A 40 -10.04 12.69 14.70
C ASP A 40 -9.89 11.30 14.04
N LYS A 41 -9.10 11.20 12.97
CA LYS A 41 -8.98 9.98 12.15
C LYS A 41 -7.61 9.33 12.25
N HIS A 42 -6.54 10.14 12.15
CA HIS A 42 -5.16 9.67 12.20
C HIS A 42 -4.23 10.78 12.72
N GLU A 43 -4.36 11.07 13.99
CA GLU A 43 -3.62 12.14 14.66
C GLU A 43 -2.12 12.08 14.36
N ASN A 44 -1.54 13.25 14.00
CA ASN A 44 -0.12 13.44 13.69
C ASN A 44 0.45 12.59 12.53
N GLN A 45 -0.39 11.93 11.74
CA GLN A 45 0.04 11.23 10.54
C GLN A 45 -0.35 12.00 9.29
N VAL A 46 0.62 12.18 8.39
CA VAL A 46 0.41 12.80 7.07
C VAL A 46 0.58 11.73 6.01
N PHE A 47 -0.51 11.36 5.39
CA PHE A 47 -0.46 10.43 4.27
C PHE A 47 -0.06 11.13 2.98
N TYR A 48 0.73 10.46 2.15
CA TYR A 48 1.16 11.03 0.88
C TYR A 48 1.13 10.03 -0.28
N VAL A 49 0.98 10.59 -1.49
CA VAL A 49 0.95 9.89 -2.78
C VAL A 49 2.15 10.34 -3.61
N THR A 50 2.86 9.40 -4.22
CA THR A 50 3.97 9.68 -5.13
C THR A 50 3.60 9.49 -6.61
N ASP A 51 2.68 8.58 -6.90
CA ASP A 51 2.17 8.28 -8.24
C ASP A 51 0.66 8.03 -8.18
N GLU A 52 -0.13 8.98 -8.70
CA GLU A 52 -1.60 8.90 -8.65
C GLU A 52 -2.17 7.77 -9.51
N LEU A 53 -1.49 7.37 -10.59
CA LEU A 53 -1.95 6.28 -11.46
C LEU A 53 -1.67 4.93 -10.80
N GLN A 54 -0.43 4.72 -10.38
CA GLN A 54 0.00 3.47 -9.75
C GLN A 54 -0.71 3.23 -8.41
N GLN A 55 -0.97 4.30 -7.64
CA GLN A 55 -1.59 4.22 -6.32
C GLN A 55 -3.12 4.46 -6.35
N SER A 56 -3.75 4.38 -7.53
CA SER A 56 -5.17 4.72 -7.70
C SER A 56 -6.11 3.89 -6.82
N GLN A 57 -5.82 2.60 -6.60
CA GLN A 57 -6.62 1.75 -5.71
C GLN A 57 -6.59 2.26 -4.27
N TYR A 58 -5.41 2.60 -3.76
CA TYR A 58 -5.24 3.14 -2.40
C TYR A 58 -5.90 4.53 -2.27
N ILE A 59 -5.79 5.38 -3.31
CA ILE A 59 -6.46 6.68 -3.37
C ILE A 59 -7.99 6.50 -3.25
N ASN A 60 -8.56 5.55 -3.97
CA ASN A 60 -10.00 5.29 -3.91
C ASN A 60 -10.41 4.81 -2.50
N MET A 61 -9.66 3.89 -1.90
CA MET A 61 -9.89 3.44 -0.53
C MET A 61 -9.85 4.59 0.48
N PHE A 62 -8.88 5.52 0.34
CA PHE A 62 -8.80 6.72 1.18
C PHE A 62 -10.04 7.59 1.03
N LYS A 63 -10.46 7.86 -0.20
CA LYS A 63 -11.66 8.67 -0.49
C LYS A 63 -12.94 8.03 0.05
N GLU A 64 -13.11 6.72 -0.10
CA GLU A 64 -14.27 5.97 0.44
C GLU A 64 -14.38 6.09 1.96
N GLN A 65 -13.24 6.16 2.67
CA GLN A 65 -13.21 6.35 4.12
C GLN A 65 -13.18 7.84 4.53
N GLY A 66 -13.32 8.76 3.56
CA GLY A 66 -13.23 10.20 3.80
C GLY A 66 -11.88 10.64 4.36
N LEU A 67 -10.80 9.91 4.00
CA LEU A 67 -9.43 10.26 4.33
C LEU A 67 -8.81 11.10 3.21
N ASN A 68 -7.79 11.88 3.56
CA ASN A 68 -7.05 12.69 2.61
C ASN A 68 -5.56 12.34 2.63
N ALA A 69 -4.86 12.70 1.56
CA ALA A 69 -3.41 12.58 1.45
C ALA A 69 -2.86 13.74 0.63
N VAL A 70 -1.58 14.05 0.80
CA VAL A 70 -0.89 15.08 0.02
C VAL A 70 -0.10 14.46 -1.12
N ILE A 71 -0.01 15.15 -2.26
CA ILE A 71 0.66 14.66 -3.47
C ILE A 71 2.12 15.13 -3.47
N LEU A 72 3.06 14.18 -3.41
CA LEU A 72 4.50 14.40 -3.33
C LEU A 72 5.22 13.61 -4.45
N LYS A 73 5.23 14.16 -5.68
CA LYS A 73 5.72 13.47 -6.89
C LYS A 73 7.22 13.65 -7.16
N ASN A 74 7.86 14.60 -6.50
CA ASN A 74 9.22 14.98 -6.85
C ASN A 74 10.26 14.26 -5.97
N PRO A 75 11.42 13.86 -6.50
CA PRO A 75 12.47 13.22 -5.72
C PRO A 75 12.92 14.03 -4.49
N ILE A 76 12.84 15.37 -4.55
CA ILE A 76 13.18 16.25 -3.43
C ILE A 76 12.18 16.16 -2.27
N ASP A 77 11.00 15.61 -2.51
CA ASP A 77 9.96 15.54 -1.47
C ASP A 77 10.39 14.59 -0.34
N GLN A 78 11.08 13.49 -0.67
CA GLN A 78 11.55 12.53 0.34
C GLN A 78 12.50 13.15 1.38
N PRO A 79 13.65 13.75 1.00
CA PRO A 79 14.51 14.41 1.96
C PRO A 79 13.82 15.61 2.65
N PHE A 80 12.86 16.24 1.98
CA PHE A 80 12.12 17.34 2.56
C PHE A 80 11.16 16.88 3.68
N ILE A 81 10.37 15.81 3.48
CA ILE A 81 9.50 15.30 4.54
C ILE A 81 10.29 14.74 5.72
N SER A 82 11.45 14.09 5.48
CA SER A 82 12.34 13.66 6.56
C SER A 82 12.82 14.86 7.40
N ARG A 83 13.12 15.98 6.74
CA ARG A 83 13.48 17.22 7.42
C ARG A 83 12.33 17.82 8.22
N LEU A 84 11.09 17.75 7.70
CA LEU A 84 9.89 18.20 8.42
C LEU A 84 9.61 17.34 9.65
N GLU A 85 9.72 16.01 9.54
CA GLU A 85 9.57 15.10 10.68
C GLU A 85 10.56 15.41 11.80
N GLU A 86 11.82 15.72 11.43
CA GLU A 86 12.83 16.11 12.40
C GLU A 86 12.49 17.45 13.06
N ALA A 87 12.09 18.46 12.29
CA ALA A 87 11.69 19.78 12.78
C ALA A 87 10.42 19.75 13.64
N MET A 88 9.53 18.76 13.42
CA MET A 88 8.26 18.58 14.14
C MET A 88 8.28 17.40 15.11
N LYS A 89 9.46 16.96 15.53
CA LYS A 89 9.64 15.81 16.42
C LYS A 89 8.84 15.94 17.74
N ASP A 90 8.74 17.14 18.27
CA ASP A 90 7.98 17.41 19.49
C ASP A 90 6.47 17.17 19.31
N LYS A 91 5.94 17.36 18.09
CA LYS A 91 4.56 17.07 17.71
C LYS A 91 4.36 15.62 17.26
N ASN A 92 5.41 14.83 17.17
CA ASN A 92 5.42 13.44 16.69
C ASN A 92 4.77 13.27 15.30
N VAL A 93 4.92 14.27 14.42
CA VAL A 93 4.37 14.21 13.05
C VAL A 93 5.16 13.19 12.23
N LYS A 94 4.45 12.31 11.54
CA LYS A 94 5.00 11.27 10.67
C LYS A 94 4.36 11.31 9.29
N PHE A 95 5.20 11.20 8.26
CA PHE A 95 4.74 11.05 6.90
C PHE A 95 4.72 9.57 6.52
N ARG A 96 3.59 9.10 5.99
CA ARG A 96 3.41 7.72 5.53
C ARG A 96 2.86 7.70 4.11
N ARG A 97 3.44 6.88 3.26
CA ARG A 97 2.86 6.69 1.92
C ARG A 97 1.58 5.86 2.04
N ILE A 98 0.57 6.16 1.21
CA ILE A 98 -0.76 5.54 1.30
C ILE A 98 -0.78 4.02 1.09
N ASP A 99 0.27 3.44 0.52
CA ASP A 99 0.44 2.00 0.29
C ASP A 99 1.41 1.33 1.30
N THR A 100 1.77 2.04 2.35
CA THR A 100 2.44 1.46 3.52
C THR A 100 1.41 1.00 4.54
N ASP A 101 1.79 0.11 5.42
CA ASP A 101 0.97 -0.52 6.47
C ASP A 101 -0.50 -0.07 6.51
N LEU A 102 -1.42 -0.98 6.30
CA LEU A 102 -2.85 -0.68 6.34
C LEU A 102 -3.21 0.07 7.62
N ALA A 103 -3.64 1.32 7.46
CA ALA A 103 -4.20 2.06 8.57
C ALA A 103 -5.40 1.29 9.14
N ASP A 104 -5.55 1.26 10.46
CA ASP A 104 -6.64 0.53 11.14
C ASP A 104 -8.04 0.98 10.67
N VAL A 105 -8.15 2.18 10.10
CA VAL A 105 -9.40 2.69 9.54
C VAL A 105 -9.97 1.87 8.37
N PHE A 106 -9.13 1.09 7.67
CA PHE A 106 -9.56 0.22 6.58
C PHE A 106 -10.01 -1.16 7.04
N LYS A 107 -9.68 -1.51 8.29
CA LYS A 107 -10.01 -2.79 8.88
C LYS A 107 -11.37 -2.72 9.57
N GLU A 108 -12.07 -3.83 9.56
CA GLU A 108 -13.19 -4.03 10.48
C GLU A 108 -12.67 -4.30 11.89
N ALA A 109 -13.44 -3.86 12.89
CA ALA A 109 -13.12 -4.21 14.26
C ALA A 109 -13.27 -5.74 14.45
N ALA A 110 -12.18 -6.39 14.81
CA ALA A 110 -12.15 -7.83 15.05
C ALA A 110 -12.24 -8.12 16.55
N SER A 111 -13.10 -9.06 16.94
CA SER A 111 -13.13 -9.62 18.28
C SER A 111 -11.88 -10.49 18.54
N GLU A 112 -11.62 -10.85 19.80
CA GLU A 112 -10.51 -11.77 20.11
C GLU A 112 -10.69 -13.16 19.47
N ASP A 113 -11.92 -13.62 19.30
CA ASP A 113 -12.20 -14.87 18.60
C ASP A 113 -11.97 -14.73 17.09
N ASP A 114 -12.36 -13.59 16.49
CA ASP A 114 -12.03 -13.29 15.09
C ASP A 114 -10.52 -13.30 14.83
N LYS A 115 -9.73 -12.74 15.74
CA LYS A 115 -8.25 -12.71 15.59
C LYS A 115 -7.66 -14.11 15.51
N LYS A 116 -8.12 -15.04 16.36
CA LYS A 116 -7.66 -16.44 16.33
C LYS A 116 -8.01 -17.12 15.01
N VAL A 117 -9.24 -16.91 14.53
CA VAL A 117 -9.66 -17.45 13.23
C VAL A 117 -8.80 -16.88 12.10
N LEU A 118 -8.53 -15.57 12.12
CA LEU A 118 -7.68 -14.92 11.11
C LEU A 118 -6.23 -15.44 11.14
N GLU A 119 -5.67 -15.76 12.31
CA GLU A 119 -4.33 -16.36 12.44
C GLU A 119 -4.29 -17.79 11.87
N GLU A 120 -5.33 -18.60 12.12
CA GLU A 120 -5.44 -19.94 11.51
C GLU A 120 -5.58 -19.85 9.99
N ASP A 121 -6.44 -18.97 9.51
CA ASP A 121 -6.65 -18.73 8.07
C ASP A 121 -5.41 -18.18 7.39
N GLN A 122 -4.65 -17.31 8.07
CA GLN A 122 -3.37 -16.81 7.58
C GLN A 122 -2.38 -17.95 7.36
N THR A 123 -2.28 -18.88 8.29
CA THR A 123 -1.37 -20.03 8.16
C THR A 123 -1.75 -20.86 6.95
N LYS A 124 -3.03 -21.24 6.80
CA LYS A 124 -3.53 -22.03 5.66
C LYS A 124 -3.32 -21.31 4.33
N LEU A 125 -3.73 -20.03 4.25
CA LEU A 125 -3.60 -19.24 3.02
C LEU A 125 -2.13 -19.03 2.63
N THR A 126 -1.23 -18.83 3.61
CA THR A 126 0.21 -18.73 3.34
C THR A 126 0.74 -19.97 2.63
N ASP A 127 0.39 -21.15 3.09
CA ASP A 127 0.84 -22.42 2.47
C ASP A 127 0.25 -22.60 1.07
N ILE A 128 -1.04 -22.29 0.90
CA ILE A 128 -1.73 -22.39 -0.40
C ILE A 128 -1.09 -21.41 -1.40
N PHE A 129 -0.88 -20.16 -1.02
CA PHE A 129 -0.27 -19.16 -1.91
C PHE A 129 1.20 -19.46 -2.23
N LYS A 130 2.01 -19.90 -1.26
CA LYS A 130 3.39 -20.36 -1.52
C LYS A 130 3.43 -21.48 -2.55
N LYS A 131 2.59 -22.50 -2.38
CA LYS A 131 2.48 -23.63 -3.32
C LYS A 131 2.06 -23.16 -4.72
N ALA A 132 1.03 -22.30 -4.80
CA ALA A 132 0.49 -21.80 -6.06
C ALA A 132 1.45 -20.89 -6.84
N LEU A 133 2.24 -20.07 -6.12
CA LEU A 133 3.21 -19.14 -6.69
C LEU A 133 4.58 -19.79 -6.93
N GLY A 134 4.85 -20.95 -6.34
CA GLY A 134 6.15 -21.63 -6.43
C GLY A 134 7.26 -20.87 -5.70
N VAL A 135 6.94 -20.19 -4.59
CA VAL A 135 7.90 -19.41 -3.79
C VAL A 135 8.05 -20.00 -2.39
N GLU A 136 9.29 -19.98 -1.86
CA GLU A 136 9.56 -20.49 -0.51
C GLU A 136 9.24 -19.45 0.56
N VAL A 137 9.47 -18.18 0.26
CA VAL A 137 9.26 -17.06 1.19
C VAL A 137 8.16 -16.14 0.66
N LEU A 138 7.14 -15.93 1.46
CA LEU A 138 6.04 -15.00 1.20
C LEU A 138 5.46 -14.57 2.55
N ASP A 139 5.53 -13.28 2.82
CA ASP A 139 4.86 -12.71 3.97
C ASP A 139 3.38 -12.48 3.63
N VAL A 140 2.51 -13.13 4.37
CA VAL A 140 1.05 -13.02 4.21
C VAL A 140 0.43 -12.53 5.51
N LYS A 141 -0.49 -11.58 5.39
CA LYS A 141 -1.42 -11.19 6.46
C LYS A 141 -2.86 -11.40 5.99
N VAL A 142 -3.71 -11.84 6.88
CA VAL A 142 -5.15 -11.95 6.62
C VAL A 142 -5.88 -10.94 7.50
N GLU A 143 -6.62 -10.05 6.85
CA GLU A 143 -7.33 -8.95 7.53
C GLU A 143 -8.77 -8.89 7.02
N LYS A 144 -9.72 -8.50 7.86
CA LYS A 144 -11.07 -8.15 7.43
C LYS A 144 -11.08 -6.70 6.98
N LEU A 145 -11.18 -6.46 5.67
CA LEU A 145 -11.28 -5.11 5.12
C LEU A 145 -12.75 -4.71 4.95
N LYS A 146 -13.06 -3.43 5.20
CA LYS A 146 -14.41 -2.87 5.03
C LYS A 146 -14.92 -2.97 3.59
N ASN A 147 -14.02 -2.82 2.61
CA ASN A 147 -14.35 -3.01 1.20
C ASN A 147 -14.13 -4.48 0.81
N ALA A 148 -15.21 -5.25 0.66
CA ALA A 148 -15.18 -6.66 0.30
C ALA A 148 -14.74 -6.91 -1.16
N ASP A 149 -14.81 -5.92 -2.05
CA ASP A 149 -14.44 -6.06 -3.46
C ASP A 149 -12.91 -6.13 -3.65
N THR A 150 -12.14 -5.59 -2.71
CA THR A 150 -10.68 -5.72 -2.72
C THR A 150 -10.29 -7.11 -2.22
N SER A 151 -9.74 -7.96 -3.11
CA SER A 151 -9.32 -9.32 -2.74
C SER A 151 -7.99 -9.34 -2.00
N ALA A 152 -7.02 -8.56 -2.45
CA ALA A 152 -5.70 -8.48 -1.86
C ALA A 152 -5.01 -7.17 -2.19
N MET A 153 -3.95 -6.86 -1.46
CA MET A 153 -3.05 -5.74 -1.73
C MET A 153 -1.63 -6.07 -1.27
N ILE A 154 -0.65 -5.39 -1.85
CA ILE A 154 0.74 -5.46 -1.39
C ILE A 154 1.01 -4.24 -0.50
N THR A 155 1.55 -4.48 0.68
CA THR A 155 2.05 -3.42 1.56
C THR A 155 3.54 -3.56 1.81
N LEU A 156 4.18 -2.44 2.13
CA LEU A 156 5.57 -2.35 2.56
C LEU A 156 5.63 -1.60 3.88
N SER A 157 6.59 -1.93 4.73
CA SER A 157 6.88 -1.03 5.85
C SER A 157 7.42 0.31 5.32
N GLU A 158 7.19 1.40 6.05
CA GLU A 158 7.68 2.73 5.64
C GLU A 158 9.21 2.76 5.51
N ASP A 159 9.94 2.03 6.35
CA ASP A 159 11.40 1.95 6.28
C ASP A 159 11.89 1.27 5.00
N MET A 160 11.28 0.13 4.64
CA MET A 160 11.58 -0.57 3.38
C MET A 160 11.22 0.30 2.18
N ARG A 161 10.16 1.04 2.29
CA ARG A 161 9.69 1.99 1.29
C ARG A 161 10.70 3.10 1.05
N ARG A 162 11.17 3.75 2.12
CA ARG A 162 12.19 4.81 2.04
C ARG A 162 13.50 4.28 1.48
N MET A 163 13.87 3.05 1.85
CA MET A 163 15.05 2.38 1.31
C MET A 163 14.91 2.15 -0.21
N GLN A 164 13.74 1.68 -0.68
CA GLN A 164 13.48 1.52 -2.12
C GLN A 164 13.55 2.84 -2.87
N ASP A 165 12.94 3.90 -2.35
CA ASP A 165 12.98 5.23 -2.96
C ASP A 165 14.41 5.77 -3.04
N MET A 166 15.21 5.55 -2.00
CA MET A 166 16.64 5.90 -2.01
C MET A 166 17.41 5.11 -3.09
N MET A 167 17.20 3.80 -3.19
CA MET A 167 17.85 2.96 -4.21
C MET A 167 17.47 3.38 -5.64
N LYS A 168 16.20 3.77 -5.87
CA LYS A 168 15.77 4.35 -7.15
C LYS A 168 16.55 5.62 -7.50
N MET A 169 16.84 6.48 -6.53
CA MET A 169 17.65 7.69 -6.74
C MET A 169 19.08 7.36 -7.19
N TYR A 170 19.62 6.19 -6.81
CA TYR A 170 20.91 5.67 -7.28
C TYR A 170 20.83 4.88 -8.58
N GLY A 171 19.68 4.90 -9.27
CA GLY A 171 19.51 4.28 -10.59
C GLY A 171 19.25 2.77 -10.57
N MET A 172 18.97 2.20 -9.40
CA MET A 172 18.55 0.79 -9.30
C MET A 172 17.10 0.64 -9.75
N SER A 173 16.84 -0.26 -10.69
CA SER A 173 15.47 -0.54 -11.16
C SER A 173 14.72 -1.42 -10.15
N GLN A 174 13.41 -1.25 -10.09
CA GLN A 174 12.51 -2.01 -9.20
C GLN A 174 12.61 -3.54 -9.42
N GLY A 175 12.87 -3.97 -10.65
CA GLY A 175 13.07 -5.39 -10.98
C GLY A 175 14.36 -6.02 -10.39
N GLN A 176 15.29 -5.21 -9.89
CA GLN A 176 16.52 -5.67 -9.22
C GLN A 176 16.36 -5.78 -7.69
N MET A 177 15.25 -5.27 -7.16
CA MET A 177 15.04 -5.13 -5.71
C MET A 177 14.32 -6.33 -5.07
N GLY A 178 13.90 -7.31 -5.85
CA GLY A 178 13.16 -8.47 -5.33
C GLY A 178 11.83 -8.11 -4.66
N THR A 179 11.19 -9.09 -4.04
CA THR A 179 9.94 -8.94 -3.26
C THR A 179 10.20 -8.87 -1.75
N GLU A 180 11.45 -8.70 -1.33
CA GLU A 180 11.81 -8.64 0.08
C GLU A 180 11.11 -7.47 0.80
N GLY A 181 10.55 -7.77 1.96
CA GLY A 181 9.82 -6.79 2.78
C GLY A 181 8.43 -6.42 2.27
N GLN A 182 7.93 -7.10 1.22
CA GLN A 182 6.54 -6.98 0.79
C GLN A 182 5.67 -7.95 1.57
N THR A 183 4.52 -7.46 2.04
CA THR A 183 3.50 -8.29 2.68
C THR A 183 2.27 -8.35 1.77
N LEU A 184 1.84 -9.56 1.43
CA LEU A 184 0.56 -9.80 0.77
C LEU A 184 -0.54 -9.77 1.82
N VAL A 185 -1.38 -8.75 1.79
CA VAL A 185 -2.55 -8.65 2.64
C VAL A 185 -3.75 -9.23 1.90
N LEU A 186 -4.32 -10.31 2.42
CA LEU A 186 -5.51 -10.97 1.89
C LEU A 186 -6.74 -10.53 2.68
N ASN A 187 -7.81 -10.20 1.97
CA ASN A 187 -9.06 -9.76 2.59
C ASN A 187 -9.97 -10.95 2.90
N ALA A 188 -10.13 -11.26 4.18
CA ALA A 188 -11.02 -12.33 4.63
C ALA A 188 -12.51 -12.12 4.25
N ASN A 189 -12.93 -10.88 4.00
CA ASN A 189 -14.30 -10.59 3.56
C ASN A 189 -14.51 -10.78 2.05
N ASN A 190 -13.45 -11.04 1.27
CA ASN A 190 -13.55 -11.20 -0.17
C ASN A 190 -13.93 -12.64 -0.57
N ALA A 191 -14.90 -12.77 -1.46
CA ALA A 191 -15.43 -14.07 -1.90
C ALA A 191 -14.38 -14.97 -2.56
N LEU A 192 -13.42 -14.42 -3.31
CA LEU A 192 -12.36 -15.21 -3.95
C LEU A 192 -11.35 -15.73 -2.92
N VAL A 193 -11.00 -14.95 -1.91
CA VAL A 193 -10.12 -15.38 -0.81
C VAL A 193 -10.79 -16.49 -0.01
N GLN A 194 -12.09 -16.33 0.30
CA GLN A 194 -12.88 -17.37 0.97
C GLN A 194 -13.00 -18.64 0.12
N TYR A 195 -13.15 -18.51 -1.20
CA TYR A 195 -13.15 -19.68 -2.09
C TYR A 195 -11.83 -20.45 -2.01
N VAL A 196 -10.69 -19.76 -2.08
CA VAL A 196 -9.36 -20.36 -1.96
C VAL A 196 -9.18 -21.07 -0.62
N LEU A 197 -9.59 -20.43 0.48
CA LEU A 197 -9.50 -20.98 1.83
C LEU A 197 -10.31 -22.28 1.99
N ASN A 198 -11.53 -22.28 1.44
CA ASN A 198 -12.46 -23.40 1.59
C ASN A 198 -12.23 -24.55 0.58
N ASN A 199 -11.42 -24.34 -0.46
CA ASN A 199 -11.17 -25.32 -1.52
C ASN A 199 -9.67 -25.49 -1.81
N PRO A 200 -8.81 -25.81 -0.83
CA PRO A 200 -7.35 -25.77 -0.98
C PRO A 200 -6.79 -26.67 -2.09
N GLU A 201 -7.48 -27.76 -2.43
CA GLU A 201 -7.12 -28.71 -3.50
C GLU A 201 -8.04 -28.56 -4.74
N GLY A 202 -8.77 -27.46 -4.86
CA GLY A 202 -9.66 -27.21 -5.99
C GLY A 202 -8.90 -27.06 -7.31
N GLU A 203 -9.50 -27.53 -8.41
CA GLU A 203 -8.89 -27.57 -9.75
C GLU A 203 -8.30 -26.21 -10.19
N HIS A 204 -8.94 -25.09 -9.80
CA HIS A 204 -8.56 -23.74 -10.24
C HIS A 204 -7.89 -22.90 -9.15
N VAL A 205 -7.61 -23.44 -7.97
CA VAL A 205 -7.07 -22.68 -6.84
C VAL A 205 -5.73 -22.03 -7.16
N ASN A 206 -4.82 -22.75 -7.80
CA ASN A 206 -3.53 -22.19 -8.22
C ASN A 206 -3.71 -20.99 -9.16
N MET A 207 -4.68 -21.07 -10.08
CA MET A 207 -5.01 -19.98 -11.02
C MET A 207 -5.56 -18.77 -10.27
N PHE A 208 -6.45 -18.96 -9.30
CA PHE A 208 -7.00 -17.89 -8.47
C PHE A 208 -5.92 -17.23 -7.62
N CYS A 209 -5.07 -18.00 -6.94
CA CYS A 209 -3.98 -17.46 -6.14
C CYS A 209 -3.02 -16.59 -6.96
N GLN A 210 -2.61 -17.09 -8.14
CA GLN A 210 -1.76 -16.33 -9.05
C GLN A 210 -2.44 -15.07 -9.57
N GLN A 211 -3.75 -15.14 -9.86
CA GLN A 211 -4.51 -13.97 -10.34
C GLN A 211 -4.67 -12.91 -9.23
N ILE A 212 -5.03 -13.33 -8.01
CA ILE A 212 -5.15 -12.44 -6.85
C ILE A 212 -3.81 -11.76 -6.55
N TYR A 213 -2.72 -12.53 -6.57
CA TYR A 213 -1.37 -11.99 -6.32
C TYR A 213 -0.95 -10.97 -7.38
N ASP A 214 -1.12 -11.30 -8.67
CA ASP A 214 -0.74 -10.39 -9.74
C ASP A 214 -1.60 -9.13 -9.79
N LEU A 215 -2.90 -9.21 -9.45
CA LEU A 215 -3.77 -8.03 -9.32
C LEU A 215 -3.31 -7.13 -8.16
N ALA A 216 -2.96 -7.72 -7.02
CA ALA A 216 -2.41 -6.97 -5.89
C ALA A 216 -1.06 -6.31 -6.25
N LEU A 217 -0.19 -7.04 -6.96
CA LEU A 217 1.10 -6.53 -7.40
C LEU A 217 0.96 -5.40 -8.42
N LEU A 218 0.04 -5.50 -9.39
CA LEU A 218 -0.26 -4.45 -10.38
C LEU A 218 -0.70 -3.13 -9.74
N SER A 219 -1.41 -3.21 -8.61
CA SER A 219 -1.80 -2.02 -7.85
C SER A 219 -0.64 -1.38 -7.09
N HIS A 220 0.46 -2.11 -6.93
CA HIS A 220 1.65 -1.66 -6.21
C HIS A 220 2.80 -1.26 -7.14
N CYS A 221 3.05 -2.05 -8.18
CA CYS A 221 4.11 -1.80 -9.17
C CYS A 221 3.79 -2.44 -10.53
N PRO A 222 4.40 -1.96 -11.62
CA PRO A 222 4.28 -2.61 -12.92
C PRO A 222 4.82 -4.05 -12.89
N LEU A 223 4.10 -4.98 -13.51
CA LEU A 223 4.61 -6.33 -13.73
C LEU A 223 5.78 -6.34 -14.72
N SER A 224 6.70 -7.28 -14.57
CA SER A 224 7.70 -7.55 -15.59
C SER A 224 7.04 -8.00 -16.90
N ALA A 225 7.74 -7.88 -18.03
CA ALA A 225 7.19 -8.29 -19.33
C ALA A 225 6.75 -9.77 -19.34
N GLU A 226 7.52 -10.64 -18.67
CA GLU A 226 7.20 -12.06 -18.55
C GLU A 226 5.96 -12.28 -17.67
N ALA A 227 5.90 -11.65 -16.49
CA ALA A 227 4.76 -11.73 -15.58
C ALA A 227 3.48 -11.18 -16.22
N MET A 228 3.57 -10.07 -16.96
CA MET A 228 2.44 -9.50 -17.70
C MET A 228 1.92 -10.47 -18.76
N THR A 229 2.81 -11.14 -19.50
CA THR A 229 2.40 -12.14 -20.51
C THR A 229 1.64 -13.30 -19.85
N LYS A 230 2.13 -13.82 -18.73
CA LYS A 230 1.46 -14.88 -17.94
C LYS A 230 0.11 -14.41 -17.40
N PHE A 231 0.06 -13.20 -16.86
CA PHE A 231 -1.16 -12.59 -16.34
C PHE A 231 -2.25 -12.46 -17.41
N VAL A 232 -1.91 -11.95 -18.60
CA VAL A 232 -2.85 -11.81 -19.73
C VAL A 232 -3.35 -13.18 -20.21
N ALA A 233 -2.44 -14.16 -20.36
CA ALA A 233 -2.81 -15.52 -20.77
C ALA A 233 -3.79 -16.16 -19.78
N ARG A 234 -3.50 -16.09 -18.48
CA ARG A 234 -4.35 -16.60 -17.40
C ARG A 234 -5.69 -15.88 -17.34
N SER A 235 -5.71 -14.55 -17.48
CA SER A 235 -6.95 -13.77 -17.51
C SER A 235 -7.87 -14.22 -18.65
N ASN A 236 -7.33 -14.48 -19.85
CA ASN A 236 -8.09 -15.02 -20.98
C ASN A 236 -8.61 -16.45 -20.71
N GLU A 237 -7.86 -17.27 -19.98
CA GLU A 237 -8.29 -18.62 -19.58
C GLU A 237 -9.47 -18.54 -18.61
N ILE A 238 -9.41 -17.68 -17.60
CA ILE A 238 -10.50 -17.42 -16.66
C ILE A 238 -11.77 -16.98 -17.41
N LEU A 239 -11.64 -16.04 -18.35
CA LEU A 239 -12.78 -15.59 -19.16
C LEU A 239 -13.40 -16.70 -20.01
N LYS A 240 -12.59 -17.62 -20.55
CA LYS A 240 -13.09 -18.80 -21.29
C LYS A 240 -13.85 -19.77 -20.39
N LEU A 241 -13.46 -19.92 -19.13
CA LEU A 241 -14.18 -20.76 -18.16
C LEU A 241 -15.56 -20.16 -17.83
N LEU A 242 -15.65 -18.83 -17.73
CA LEU A 242 -16.91 -18.13 -17.47
C LEU A 242 -17.85 -18.07 -18.69
N ALA A 243 -17.32 -18.25 -19.91
CA ALA A 243 -18.08 -18.23 -21.15
C ALA A 243 -18.69 -19.59 -21.53
N LYS A 244 -18.47 -20.64 -20.74
CA LYS A 244 -19.05 -21.99 -20.88
C LYS A 244 -20.29 -22.13 -20.02
#